data_84f7f455b92127f18478ca187b7840eb
#
_entry.id   84f7f455b92127f18478ca187b7840eb
#
_cell.length_a   1.000
_cell.length_b   1.000
_cell.length_c   1.000
_cell.angle_alpha   90.00
_cell.angle_beta   90.00
_cell.angle_gamma   90.00
#
_symmetry.space_group_name_H-M   'P 1'
#
loop_
_entity.id
_entity.type
_entity.pdbx_description
1 polymer ?
#
loop_
_entity_poly.entity_id
_entity_poly.type
_entity_poly.pdbx_seq_one_letter_code
_entity_poly.pdbx_strand_id
1 'polypeptide(L)'
;EKCGVPEWTIKALARDFAEKTTSILHYMGGSMFRGPYSHEPARLECILLAMQGLGGPGVHQAQISYTGMPRAKGLGSTRFFNPSLSQRLTKPVQTTIRAWGKQLIPKTMIHDAILNPPLEFWGNGGIEERVEDQFVKYEYPLPKDKGGTDIRMMWTDTPCRITCWNYGNETIVAERNPQIEFILAQHPWLENDCLYADMILPANTLLEVDDIVTNTRQGIQHHTINLQTKAIEPVGESKSDYEVVLEIAKKLGKGEEFSEGKSIRDLQQEVFHNMELENFISWDDFEKNQYVVLPTAEDWEDDVVGLRPFYEDPENNPIPTPSGKLEFYSERIDKHYPDDLERPPIPKWVEKSAMHDERLSSFRSNAYPLLLMSNHGRWRMQSQCDDITWCREIVTCKVKAWDGYLYEPCWIHPQDAESRDIKDGDIVQVFNER
;
A
#
# COMPACT_ATOMS: atom_id res chain seq x y z
N GLU A 1 -11.20 -28.63 -13.13
CA GLU A 1 -11.63 -29.09 -11.79
C GLU A 1 -11.09 -28.19 -10.68
N LYS A 2 -9.76 -27.90 -10.65
CA LYS A 2 -9.12 -27.16 -9.55
C LYS A 2 -9.58 -25.70 -9.40
N CYS A 3 -9.84 -24.99 -10.50
CA CYS A 3 -10.23 -23.57 -10.49
C CYS A 3 -11.72 -23.33 -10.72
N GLY A 4 -12.53 -24.38 -10.88
CA GLY A 4 -13.97 -24.28 -11.12
C GLY A 4 -14.36 -23.72 -12.51
N VAL A 5 -13.40 -23.51 -13.41
CA VAL A 5 -13.65 -23.03 -14.77
C VAL A 5 -13.81 -24.21 -15.72
N PRO A 6 -14.85 -24.27 -16.56
CA PRO A 6 -15.03 -25.34 -17.51
C PRO A 6 -13.85 -25.48 -18.47
N GLU A 7 -13.45 -26.71 -18.79
CA GLU A 7 -12.32 -26.99 -19.67
C GLU A 7 -12.44 -26.32 -21.04
N TRP A 8 -13.63 -26.31 -21.61
CA TRP A 8 -13.87 -25.67 -22.90
C TRP A 8 -13.63 -24.16 -22.90
N THR A 9 -13.94 -23.48 -21.76
CA THR A 9 -13.67 -22.05 -21.56
C THR A 9 -12.18 -21.80 -21.54
N ILE A 10 -11.40 -22.61 -20.80
CA ILE A 10 -9.93 -22.49 -20.76
C ILE A 10 -9.34 -22.70 -22.15
N LYS A 11 -9.80 -23.73 -22.87
CA LYS A 11 -9.31 -24.01 -24.25
C LYS A 11 -9.68 -22.90 -25.24
N ALA A 12 -10.85 -22.29 -25.09
CA ALA A 12 -11.25 -21.15 -25.93
C ALA A 12 -10.35 -19.94 -25.66
N LEU A 13 -10.14 -19.59 -24.38
CA LEU A 13 -9.26 -18.51 -24.00
C LEU A 13 -7.80 -18.75 -24.45
N ALA A 14 -7.31 -19.97 -24.35
CA ALA A 14 -5.97 -20.32 -24.81
C ALA A 14 -5.80 -20.12 -26.32
N ARG A 15 -6.82 -20.44 -27.13
CA ARG A 15 -6.82 -20.17 -28.57
C ARG A 15 -6.85 -18.67 -28.85
N ASP A 16 -7.72 -17.94 -28.19
CA ASP A 16 -7.76 -16.47 -28.32
C ASP A 16 -6.41 -15.85 -28.00
N PHE A 17 -5.77 -16.32 -26.93
CA PHE A 17 -4.45 -15.87 -26.51
C PHE A 17 -3.35 -16.21 -27.54
N ALA A 18 -3.46 -17.36 -28.23
CA ALA A 18 -2.50 -17.77 -29.26
C ALA A 18 -2.69 -16.99 -30.57
N GLU A 19 -3.90 -16.54 -30.87
CA GLU A 19 -4.25 -15.92 -32.16
C GLU A 19 -4.26 -14.38 -32.09
N LYS A 20 -4.45 -13.80 -30.90
CA LYS A 20 -4.62 -12.35 -30.70
C LYS A 20 -3.46 -11.77 -29.89
N THR A 21 -2.92 -10.65 -30.36
CA THR A 21 -2.00 -9.84 -29.55
C THR A 21 -2.67 -9.43 -28.25
N THR A 22 -2.06 -9.76 -27.12
CA THR A 22 -2.71 -9.64 -25.81
C THR A 22 -1.87 -8.82 -24.84
N SER A 23 -2.49 -7.83 -24.21
CA SER A 23 -1.97 -7.18 -22.99
C SER A 23 -2.82 -7.58 -21.80
N ILE A 24 -2.19 -7.75 -20.65
CA ILE A 24 -2.86 -8.00 -19.36
C ILE A 24 -2.75 -6.75 -18.51
N LEU A 25 -3.89 -6.20 -18.11
CA LEU A 25 -3.95 -4.99 -17.29
C LEU A 25 -4.59 -5.28 -15.94
N HIS A 26 -3.98 -4.76 -14.89
CA HIS A 26 -4.50 -4.80 -13.54
C HIS A 26 -4.71 -3.40 -12.98
N TYR A 27 -5.83 -3.19 -12.30
CA TYR A 27 -6.02 -2.01 -11.47
C TYR A 27 -5.52 -2.32 -10.06
N MET A 28 -4.57 -1.52 -9.56
CA MET A 28 -4.00 -1.67 -8.21
C MET A 28 -3.53 -3.10 -7.89
N GLY A 29 -3.09 -3.85 -8.93
CA GLY A 29 -2.61 -5.23 -8.78
C GLY A 29 -3.71 -6.29 -8.66
N GLY A 30 -4.99 -5.92 -8.57
CA GLY A 30 -6.11 -6.87 -8.55
C GLY A 30 -5.91 -8.01 -7.54
N SER A 31 -6.14 -9.24 -7.98
CA SER A 31 -5.96 -10.47 -7.19
C SER A 31 -4.51 -10.78 -6.80
N MET A 32 -3.54 -10.09 -7.39
CA MET A 32 -2.11 -10.33 -7.13
C MET A 32 -1.63 -9.79 -5.79
N PHE A 33 -2.41 -8.98 -5.09
CA PHE A 33 -1.95 -8.35 -3.85
C PHE A 33 -2.44 -8.98 -2.56
N ARG A 34 -3.62 -9.60 -2.58
CA ARG A 34 -4.35 -9.80 -1.33
C ARG A 34 -4.98 -11.17 -1.17
N GLY A 35 -4.47 -12.15 -1.87
CA GLY A 35 -4.91 -13.52 -1.73
C GLY A 35 -3.76 -14.46 -1.40
N PRO A 36 -4.03 -15.64 -0.86
CA PRO A 36 -3.04 -16.69 -0.73
C PRO A 36 -2.41 -16.99 -2.10
N TYR A 37 -1.09 -17.07 -2.13
CA TYR A 37 -0.33 -17.39 -3.36
C TYR A 37 -0.54 -16.43 -4.54
N SER A 38 -0.89 -15.19 -4.27
CA SER A 38 -1.19 -14.19 -5.30
C SER A 38 0.00 -13.88 -6.24
N HIS A 39 1.23 -14.20 -5.84
CA HIS A 39 2.42 -14.12 -6.68
C HIS A 39 2.42 -15.16 -7.82
N GLU A 40 1.76 -16.30 -7.67
CA GLU A 40 1.72 -17.34 -8.70
C GLU A 40 0.95 -16.91 -9.97
N PRO A 41 -0.24 -16.31 -9.88
CA PRO A 41 -0.90 -15.72 -11.06
C PRO A 41 -0.02 -14.70 -11.77
N ALA A 42 0.65 -13.80 -11.05
CA ALA A 42 1.52 -12.78 -11.63
C ALA A 42 2.67 -13.40 -12.45
N ARG A 43 3.31 -14.42 -11.91
CA ARG A 43 4.38 -15.16 -12.60
C ARG A 43 3.85 -15.91 -13.83
N LEU A 44 2.68 -16.54 -13.72
CA LEU A 44 2.05 -17.25 -14.83
C LEU A 44 1.64 -16.31 -15.97
N GLU A 45 1.15 -15.11 -15.67
CA GLU A 45 0.85 -14.10 -16.67
C GLU A 45 2.09 -13.64 -17.44
N CYS A 46 3.21 -13.41 -16.75
CA CYS A 46 4.49 -13.14 -17.40
C CYS A 46 4.90 -14.26 -18.36
N ILE A 47 4.72 -15.53 -17.95
CA ILE A 47 5.02 -16.68 -18.81
C ILE A 47 4.10 -16.73 -20.03
N LEU A 48 2.80 -16.51 -19.85
CA LEU A 48 1.85 -16.48 -20.96
C LEU A 48 2.19 -15.37 -21.98
N LEU A 49 2.50 -14.18 -21.50
CA LEU A 49 2.91 -13.06 -22.35
C LEU A 49 4.27 -13.33 -23.00
N ALA A 50 5.19 -14.01 -22.33
CA ALA A 50 6.47 -14.42 -22.90
C ALA A 50 6.30 -15.35 -24.12
N MET A 51 5.27 -16.19 -24.12
CA MET A 51 4.94 -17.04 -25.28
C MET A 51 4.52 -16.24 -26.52
N GLN A 52 4.09 -14.98 -26.33
CA GLN A 52 3.76 -14.04 -27.41
C GLN A 52 4.87 -13.04 -27.70
N GLY A 53 5.98 -13.07 -26.95
CA GLY A 53 7.04 -12.09 -27.06
C GLY A 53 6.77 -10.85 -26.17
N LEU A 54 6.82 -11.06 -24.86
CA LEU A 54 6.67 -9.98 -23.86
C LEU A 54 7.62 -8.82 -24.13
N GLY A 55 7.08 -7.62 -24.22
CA GLY A 55 7.77 -6.39 -24.61
C GLY A 55 7.56 -6.00 -26.08
N GLY A 56 7.04 -6.91 -26.89
CA GLY A 56 6.62 -6.61 -28.27
C GLY A 56 5.40 -5.70 -28.34
N PRO A 57 5.10 -5.13 -29.49
CA PRO A 57 3.96 -4.23 -29.66
C PRO A 57 2.64 -4.88 -29.21
N GLY A 58 1.98 -4.27 -28.21
CA GLY A 58 0.72 -4.76 -27.65
C GLY A 58 0.83 -5.98 -26.73
N VAL A 59 2.04 -6.45 -26.40
CA VAL A 59 2.27 -7.60 -25.52
C VAL A 59 2.91 -7.12 -24.21
N HIS A 60 2.07 -6.69 -23.27
CA HIS A 60 2.51 -6.08 -22.03
C HIS A 60 1.72 -6.60 -20.84
N GLN A 61 2.38 -6.65 -19.67
CA GLN A 61 1.72 -6.69 -18.38
C GLN A 61 1.81 -5.29 -17.77
N ALA A 62 0.69 -4.67 -17.47
CA ALA A 62 0.65 -3.32 -16.98
C ALA A 62 -0.26 -3.19 -15.75
N GLN A 63 0.16 -2.32 -14.84
CA GLN A 63 -0.64 -1.89 -13.71
C GLN A 63 -1.03 -0.43 -13.89
N ILE A 64 -2.33 -0.15 -13.88
CA ILE A 64 -2.86 1.18 -14.23
C ILE A 64 -2.63 2.21 -13.11
N SER A 65 -2.37 1.82 -11.87
CA SER A 65 -2.43 2.73 -10.73
C SER A 65 -1.24 3.67 -10.55
N TYR A 66 -0.07 3.35 -11.09
CA TYR A 66 1.16 4.09 -10.80
C TYR A 66 1.98 4.49 -12.03
N THR A 67 1.62 4.01 -13.18
CA THR A 67 2.38 4.21 -14.42
C THR A 67 1.43 4.36 -15.60
N GLY A 68 1.89 4.92 -16.69
CA GLY A 68 1.11 5.01 -17.94
C GLY A 68 0.71 6.42 -18.31
N MET A 69 1.32 7.43 -17.70
CA MET A 69 1.14 8.81 -18.14
C MET A 69 2.29 9.23 -19.05
N PRO A 70 1.98 10.03 -20.07
CA PRO A 70 3.01 10.70 -20.84
C PRO A 70 3.95 11.49 -19.91
N ARG A 71 5.22 11.46 -20.20
CA ARG A 71 6.23 12.22 -19.47
C ARG A 71 5.93 13.72 -19.52
N ALA A 72 5.97 14.39 -18.38
CA ALA A 72 5.85 15.84 -18.34
C ALA A 72 7.14 16.48 -18.89
N LYS A 73 7.00 17.55 -19.66
CA LYS A 73 8.10 18.31 -20.20
C LYS A 73 8.93 18.92 -19.07
N GLY A 74 10.23 18.72 -19.11
CA GLY A 74 11.18 19.33 -18.17
C GLY A 74 11.28 18.70 -16.79
N LEU A 75 10.36 17.85 -16.41
CA LEU A 75 10.53 16.99 -15.24
C LEU A 75 11.11 15.67 -15.72
N GLY A 76 12.31 15.33 -15.31
CA GLY A 76 12.96 14.06 -15.68
C GLY A 76 12.04 12.85 -15.46
N SER A 77 12.37 11.72 -16.08
CA SER A 77 11.52 10.54 -16.09
C SER A 77 10.92 10.23 -14.71
N THR A 78 9.60 10.25 -14.65
CA THR A 78 8.69 9.53 -13.74
C THR A 78 9.18 9.23 -12.31
N ARG A 79 9.83 10.15 -11.64
CA ARG A 79 9.90 10.07 -10.19
C ARG A 79 8.56 10.56 -9.67
N PHE A 80 7.94 9.74 -8.83
CA PHE A 80 6.75 10.10 -8.08
C PHE A 80 7.01 11.39 -7.30
N PHE A 81 6.65 12.51 -7.90
CA PHE A 81 6.62 13.76 -7.18
C PHE A 81 5.40 13.74 -6.29
N ASN A 82 5.63 13.65 -5.02
CA ASN A 82 4.65 14.03 -4.03
C ASN A 82 5.20 15.31 -3.37
N PRO A 83 4.98 16.49 -3.95
CA PRO A 83 5.43 17.74 -3.38
C PRO A 83 4.51 18.09 -2.22
N SER A 84 4.76 17.51 -1.08
CA SER A 84 4.12 17.94 0.16
C SER A 84 5.19 18.54 1.06
N LEU A 85 4.79 19.45 1.93
CA LEU A 85 5.69 20.00 2.94
C LEU A 85 6.35 18.91 3.78
N SER A 86 5.68 17.78 3.96
CA SER A 86 6.23 16.62 4.65
C SER A 86 7.44 16.02 3.95
N GLN A 87 7.53 16.11 2.63
CA GLN A 87 8.68 15.57 1.88
C GLN A 87 9.91 16.47 1.90
N ARG A 88 9.74 17.74 2.17
CA ARG A 88 10.90 18.61 2.40
C ARG A 88 11.70 18.17 3.62
N LEU A 89 11.04 17.71 4.65
CA LEU A 89 11.63 17.24 5.90
C LEU A 89 12.32 15.87 5.74
N THR A 90 11.95 15.13 4.75
CA THR A 90 12.66 13.94 4.33
C THR A 90 13.59 14.36 3.18
N LYS A 91 14.91 14.54 3.43
CA LYS A 91 15.91 14.51 2.35
C LYS A 91 15.52 13.36 1.42
N PRO A 92 15.75 13.46 0.07
CA PRO A 92 15.32 12.42 -0.86
C PRO A 92 15.65 11.08 -0.24
N VAL A 93 14.61 10.44 0.26
CA VAL A 93 14.74 9.23 1.01
C VAL A 93 15.32 8.27 0.01
N GLN A 94 16.56 7.91 0.24
CA GLN A 94 17.05 6.71 -0.40
C GLN A 94 16.03 5.65 -0.05
N THR A 95 15.37 5.15 -1.06
CA THR A 95 14.20 4.26 -0.99
C THR A 95 14.48 2.93 -0.29
N THR A 96 15.64 2.80 0.32
CA THR A 96 16.05 1.62 1.06
C THR A 96 15.78 1.82 2.54
N ILE A 97 14.95 0.99 3.11
CA ILE A 97 14.70 0.89 4.56
C ILE A 97 16.02 0.78 5.34
N ARG A 98 17.09 0.30 4.73
CA ARG A 98 18.46 0.31 5.28
C ARG A 98 18.93 1.71 5.70
N ALA A 99 18.39 2.76 5.06
CA ALA A 99 18.73 4.14 5.38
C ALA A 99 17.95 4.71 6.57
N TRP A 100 16.85 4.07 6.98
CA TRP A 100 15.93 4.62 7.97
C TRP A 100 16.24 4.24 9.41
N GLY A 101 16.89 3.14 9.59
CA GLY A 101 17.19 2.68 10.93
C GLY A 101 17.89 1.34 10.96
N LYS A 102 18.37 1.04 12.14
CA LYS A 102 19.09 -0.21 12.39
C LYS A 102 18.15 -1.39 12.59
N GLN A 103 16.87 -1.12 12.88
CA GLN A 103 15.89 -2.13 13.26
C GLN A 103 14.60 -1.94 12.48
N LEU A 104 14.10 -3.00 11.87
CA LEU A 104 12.91 -3.03 11.05
C LEU A 104 11.92 -4.07 11.56
N ILE A 105 10.63 -3.71 11.55
CA ILE A 105 9.53 -4.62 11.81
C ILE A 105 8.48 -4.42 10.72
N PRO A 106 8.08 -5.47 9.99
CA PRO A 106 6.95 -5.36 9.07
C PRO A 106 5.69 -4.97 9.84
N LYS A 107 4.94 -4.03 9.32
CA LYS A 107 3.72 -3.56 10.02
C LYS A 107 2.66 -4.64 10.24
N THR A 108 2.69 -5.71 9.46
CA THR A 108 1.85 -6.90 9.66
C THR A 108 2.34 -7.84 10.76
N MET A 109 3.52 -7.57 11.36
CA MET A 109 4.15 -8.37 12.40
C MET A 109 4.41 -7.56 13.69
N ILE A 110 3.84 -6.37 13.84
CA ILE A 110 4.05 -5.53 15.03
C ILE A 110 3.54 -6.24 16.30
N HIS A 111 2.39 -6.91 16.23
CA HIS A 111 1.86 -7.68 17.35
C HIS A 111 2.80 -8.82 17.75
N ASP A 112 3.36 -9.55 16.79
CA ASP A 112 4.35 -10.60 17.07
C ASP A 112 5.64 -10.03 17.68
N ALA A 113 6.10 -8.88 17.18
CA ALA A 113 7.28 -8.21 17.73
C ALA A 113 7.11 -7.85 19.21
N ILE A 114 5.89 -7.56 19.64
CA ILE A 114 5.58 -7.23 21.03
C ILE A 114 5.32 -8.48 21.88
N LEU A 115 4.54 -9.43 21.33
CA LEU A 115 4.06 -10.59 22.09
C LEU A 115 5.03 -11.78 22.07
N ASN A 116 5.74 -11.98 20.99
CA ASN A 116 6.51 -13.19 20.70
C ASN A 116 7.95 -12.92 20.19
N PRO A 117 8.70 -11.95 20.75
CA PRO A 117 10.10 -11.76 20.32
C PRO A 117 10.98 -12.96 20.72
N PRO A 118 12.08 -13.25 20.01
CA PRO A 118 12.58 -12.54 18.84
C PRO A 118 11.86 -12.92 17.55
N LEU A 119 11.84 -12.02 16.56
CA LEU A 119 11.38 -12.29 15.22
C LEU A 119 12.55 -12.40 14.25
N GLU A 120 12.45 -13.33 13.31
CA GLU A 120 13.28 -13.40 12.12
C GLU A 120 12.39 -13.44 10.88
N PHE A 121 12.74 -12.64 9.88
CA PHE A 121 12.00 -12.64 8.63
C PHE A 121 12.91 -12.27 7.46
N TRP A 122 12.48 -12.67 6.25
CA TRP A 122 13.15 -12.33 5.01
C TRP A 122 12.32 -11.30 4.27
N GLY A 123 12.98 -10.32 3.65
CA GLY A 123 12.30 -9.30 2.89
C GLY A 123 13.28 -8.36 2.19
N ASN A 124 12.72 -7.37 1.51
CA ASN A 124 13.50 -6.26 1.00
C ASN A 124 13.21 -4.99 1.81
N GLY A 125 14.11 -4.05 1.72
CA GLY A 125 13.97 -2.77 2.38
C GLY A 125 13.23 -1.72 1.57
N GLY A 126 12.86 -1.97 0.31
CA GLY A 126 12.19 -1.01 -0.55
C GLY A 126 11.67 -1.60 -1.85
N ILE A 127 10.88 -0.79 -2.57
CA ILE A 127 10.24 -1.20 -3.82
C ILE A 127 11.23 -1.22 -4.99
N GLU A 128 12.30 -0.41 -4.92
CA GLU A 128 13.25 -0.18 -6.01
C GLU A 128 14.64 -0.80 -5.73
N GLU A 129 14.73 -1.71 -4.77
CA GLU A 129 16.00 -2.36 -4.47
C GLU A 129 16.41 -3.35 -5.55
N ARG A 130 17.73 -3.51 -5.67
CA ARG A 130 18.29 -4.56 -6.54
C ARG A 130 17.74 -5.92 -6.13
N VAL A 131 17.56 -6.79 -7.10
CA VAL A 131 16.99 -8.13 -6.85
C VAL A 131 17.80 -8.90 -5.80
N GLU A 132 19.11 -8.71 -5.76
CA GLU A 132 20.02 -9.31 -4.77
C GLU A 132 19.70 -8.83 -3.35
N ASP A 133 19.28 -7.60 -3.19
CA ASP A 133 18.97 -6.98 -1.90
C ASP A 133 17.57 -7.32 -1.38
N GLN A 134 16.75 -8.00 -2.19
CA GLN A 134 15.41 -8.44 -1.78
C GLN A 134 15.42 -9.69 -0.90
N PHE A 135 16.56 -10.37 -0.78
CA PHE A 135 16.72 -11.58 0.05
C PHE A 135 17.55 -11.26 1.29
N VAL A 136 17.13 -10.29 2.06
CA VAL A 136 17.78 -9.89 3.30
C VAL A 136 17.09 -10.50 4.49
N LYS A 137 17.88 -11.11 5.38
CA LYS A 137 17.37 -11.56 6.67
C LYS A 137 17.37 -10.40 7.66
N TYR A 138 16.22 -10.17 8.26
CA TYR A 138 16.01 -9.19 9.34
C TYR A 138 15.79 -9.92 10.66
N GLU A 139 16.23 -9.30 11.73
CA GLU A 139 16.08 -9.78 13.10
C GLU A 139 15.51 -8.68 13.99
N TYR A 140 14.59 -9.03 14.86
CA TYR A 140 14.04 -8.12 15.87
C TYR A 140 13.90 -8.84 17.23
N PRO A 141 14.32 -8.26 18.36
CA PRO A 141 15.16 -7.06 18.39
C PRO A 141 16.59 -7.34 17.93
N LEU A 142 17.24 -6.36 17.37
CA LEU A 142 18.67 -6.46 17.11
C LEU A 142 19.44 -6.54 18.45
N PRO A 143 20.65 -7.12 18.47
CA PRO A 143 21.54 -7.03 19.63
C PRO A 143 21.76 -5.58 20.10
N LYS A 144 21.85 -5.38 21.39
CA LYS A 144 22.00 -4.03 21.99
C LYS A 144 23.21 -3.26 21.49
N ASP A 145 24.33 -3.95 21.25
CA ASP A 145 25.55 -3.38 20.69
C ASP A 145 25.37 -2.91 19.24
N LYS A 146 24.36 -3.45 18.53
CA LYS A 146 23.93 -3.00 17.19
C LYS A 146 22.82 -1.94 17.24
N GLY A 147 22.46 -1.47 18.43
CA GLY A 147 21.45 -0.45 18.66
C GLY A 147 20.01 -1.00 18.65
N GLY A 148 19.84 -2.29 18.93
CA GLY A 148 18.53 -2.89 19.10
C GLY A 148 17.84 -2.41 20.39
N THR A 149 16.53 -2.23 20.31
CA THR A 149 15.67 -1.85 21.45
C THR A 149 14.31 -2.53 21.31
N ASP A 150 13.65 -2.74 22.43
CA ASP A 150 12.25 -3.16 22.43
C ASP A 150 11.33 -1.99 22.07
N ILE A 151 10.16 -2.29 21.50
CA ILE A 151 9.11 -1.29 21.28
C ILE A 151 8.56 -0.91 22.66
N ARG A 152 8.60 0.38 22.98
CA ARG A 152 8.08 0.92 24.25
C ARG A 152 7.08 2.03 24.04
N MET A 153 7.14 2.70 22.88
CA MET A 153 6.24 3.77 22.50
C MET A 153 5.73 3.53 21.08
N MET A 154 4.47 3.83 20.86
CA MET A 154 3.85 3.82 19.54
C MET A 154 3.28 5.20 19.25
N TRP A 155 3.58 5.73 18.07
CA TRP A 155 2.98 6.95 17.55
C TRP A 155 2.33 6.61 16.20
N THR A 156 1.02 6.75 16.11
CA THR A 156 0.26 6.44 14.90
C THR A 156 -0.44 7.70 14.36
N ASP A 157 -0.21 7.96 13.08
CA ASP A 157 -0.89 8.97 12.27
C ASP A 157 -2.01 8.38 11.41
N THR A 158 -2.07 7.05 11.38
CA THR A 158 -3.05 6.29 10.59
C THR A 158 -3.64 5.19 11.46
N PRO A 159 -4.51 5.54 12.41
CA PRO A 159 -4.97 4.65 13.46
C PRO A 159 -6.03 3.66 12.96
N CYS A 160 -5.64 2.75 12.09
CA CYS A 160 -6.51 1.73 11.50
C CYS A 160 -5.90 0.31 11.53
N ARG A 161 -4.90 0.05 12.38
CA ARG A 161 -4.20 -1.25 12.42
C ARG A 161 -5.12 -2.39 12.83
N ILE A 162 -5.93 -2.17 13.86
CA ILE A 162 -6.84 -3.19 14.42
C ILE A 162 -7.82 -3.70 13.39
N THR A 163 -8.27 -2.84 12.47
CA THR A 163 -9.33 -3.16 11.51
C THR A 163 -8.84 -3.31 10.07
N CYS A 164 -7.68 -2.77 9.73
CA CYS A 164 -7.12 -2.83 8.37
C CYS A 164 -6.08 -3.95 8.21
N TRP A 165 -5.34 -4.27 9.28
CA TRP A 165 -4.27 -5.27 9.24
C TRP A 165 -4.76 -6.62 9.75
N ASN A 166 -3.96 -7.66 9.51
CA ASN A 166 -4.23 -8.98 10.05
C ASN A 166 -4.09 -9.02 11.59
N TYR A 167 -4.75 -9.96 12.22
CA TYR A 167 -4.66 -10.22 13.67
C TYR A 167 -5.08 -9.04 14.55
N GLY A 168 -6.23 -8.44 14.27
CA GLY A 168 -6.73 -7.28 15.03
C GLY A 168 -6.87 -7.55 16.53
N ASN A 169 -7.35 -8.72 16.93
CA ASN A 169 -7.47 -9.09 18.35
C ASN A 169 -6.10 -9.19 19.03
N GLU A 170 -5.11 -9.80 18.38
CA GLU A 170 -3.74 -9.88 18.90
C GLU A 170 -3.06 -8.50 18.93
N THR A 171 -3.38 -7.63 17.98
CA THR A 171 -2.94 -6.23 18.00
C THR A 171 -3.44 -5.52 19.26
N ILE A 172 -4.70 -5.71 19.65
CA ILE A 172 -5.25 -5.15 20.89
C ILE A 172 -4.51 -5.70 22.11
N VAL A 173 -4.24 -7.00 22.15
CA VAL A 173 -3.46 -7.63 23.24
C VAL A 173 -2.05 -7.06 23.30
N ALA A 174 -1.40 -6.88 22.14
CA ALA A 174 -0.07 -6.29 22.04
C ALA A 174 -0.03 -4.84 22.55
N GLU A 175 -1.01 -4.02 22.18
CA GLU A 175 -1.12 -2.64 22.65
C GLU A 175 -1.36 -2.51 24.16
N ARG A 176 -1.94 -3.54 24.77
CA ARG A 176 -2.12 -3.64 26.25
C ARG A 176 -0.96 -4.33 26.94
N ASN A 177 0.08 -4.75 26.23
CA ASN A 177 1.25 -5.36 26.85
C ASN A 177 1.97 -4.32 27.73
N PRO A 178 2.35 -4.65 28.98
CA PRO A 178 3.07 -3.73 29.88
C PRO A 178 4.40 -3.20 29.33
N GLN A 179 4.97 -3.82 28.30
CA GLN A 179 6.15 -3.32 27.59
C GLN A 179 5.86 -2.01 26.86
N ILE A 180 4.63 -1.81 26.40
CA ILE A 180 4.21 -0.58 25.72
C ILE A 180 3.84 0.46 26.76
N GLU A 181 4.70 1.45 26.93
CA GLU A 181 4.59 2.46 27.97
C GLU A 181 3.69 3.63 27.56
N PHE A 182 3.56 3.89 26.26
CA PHE A 182 2.79 5.03 25.77
C PHE A 182 2.36 4.85 24.31
N ILE A 183 1.09 5.12 24.04
CA ILE A 183 0.52 5.12 22.70
C ILE A 183 -0.06 6.50 22.41
N LEU A 184 0.46 7.15 21.36
CA LEU A 184 -0.01 8.42 20.83
C LEU A 184 -0.74 8.19 19.50
N ALA A 185 -1.98 8.64 19.40
CA ALA A 185 -2.72 8.73 18.15
C ALA A 185 -2.82 10.19 17.70
N GLN A 186 -2.52 10.46 16.45
CA GLN A 186 -2.62 11.77 15.82
C GLN A 186 -3.49 11.64 14.57
N HIS A 187 -4.73 12.12 14.63
CA HIS A 187 -5.67 11.93 13.53
C HIS A 187 -6.82 12.96 13.61
N PRO A 188 -7.42 13.36 12.48
CA PRO A 188 -8.60 14.26 12.49
C PRO A 188 -9.88 13.57 12.95
N TRP A 189 -9.96 12.25 12.93
CA TRP A 189 -11.15 11.47 13.26
C TRP A 189 -10.89 10.50 14.38
N LEU A 190 -11.90 10.19 15.20
CA LEU A 190 -11.80 9.20 16.27
C LEU A 190 -11.91 7.79 15.66
N GLU A 191 -10.82 7.31 15.13
CA GLU A 191 -10.73 5.97 14.55
C GLU A 191 -10.56 4.87 15.60
N ASN A 192 -10.67 3.60 15.18
CA ASN A 192 -10.69 2.46 16.10
C ASN A 192 -9.46 2.37 16.99
N ASP A 193 -8.26 2.58 16.45
CA ASP A 193 -7.01 2.53 17.22
C ASP A 193 -6.91 3.68 18.24
N CYS A 194 -7.59 4.80 17.99
CA CYS A 194 -7.62 5.91 18.94
C CYS A 194 -8.25 5.51 20.28
N LEU A 195 -9.13 4.51 20.30
CA LEU A 195 -9.76 4.01 21.51
C LEU A 195 -8.78 3.27 22.44
N TYR A 196 -7.61 2.91 21.93
CA TYR A 196 -6.56 2.22 22.69
C TYR A 196 -5.36 3.11 22.98
N ALA A 197 -5.35 4.36 22.50
CA ALA A 197 -4.29 5.32 22.74
C ALA A 197 -4.38 5.93 24.15
N ASP A 198 -3.22 6.22 24.74
CA ASP A 198 -3.11 6.97 26.01
C ASP A 198 -3.32 8.46 25.80
N MET A 199 -2.99 8.95 24.59
CA MET A 199 -3.18 10.35 24.21
C MET A 199 -3.63 10.45 22.76
N ILE A 200 -4.57 11.34 22.49
CA ILE A 200 -5.03 11.67 21.14
C ILE A 200 -4.73 13.15 20.89
N LEU A 201 -4.01 13.41 19.81
CA LEU A 201 -3.79 14.77 19.30
C LEU A 201 -4.66 14.96 18.06
N PRO A 202 -5.67 15.86 18.11
CA PRO A 202 -6.51 16.12 16.96
C PRO A 202 -5.70 16.84 15.87
N ALA A 203 -5.63 16.21 14.70
CA ALA A 203 -4.97 16.78 13.54
C ALA A 203 -5.96 17.53 12.64
N ASN A 204 -5.46 18.49 11.88
CA ASN A 204 -6.24 19.20 10.89
C ASN A 204 -6.61 18.29 9.72
N THR A 205 -7.77 18.55 9.13
CA THR A 205 -8.14 18.01 7.83
C THR A 205 -7.45 18.76 6.68
N LEU A 206 -7.54 18.25 5.47
CA LEU A 206 -7.01 18.92 4.28
C LEU A 206 -7.64 20.30 4.02
N LEU A 207 -8.84 20.56 4.54
CA LEU A 207 -9.51 21.86 4.40
C LEU A 207 -8.94 22.93 5.33
N GLU A 208 -8.16 22.56 6.31
CA GLU A 208 -7.65 23.41 7.39
C GLU A 208 -6.15 23.69 7.27
N VAL A 209 -5.49 23.21 6.21
CA VAL A 209 -4.03 23.34 6.04
C VAL A 209 -3.64 23.96 4.71
N ASP A 210 -2.51 24.66 4.72
CA ASP A 210 -1.81 25.12 3.54
C ASP A 210 -0.74 24.08 3.14
N ASP A 211 -0.68 23.72 1.86
CA ASP A 211 0.30 22.76 1.34
C ASP A 211 0.56 22.97 -0.17
N ILE A 212 1.45 22.22 -0.74
CA ILE A 212 1.53 21.98 -2.19
C ILE A 212 1.20 20.53 -2.44
N VAL A 213 0.28 20.26 -3.32
CA VAL A 213 -0.21 18.90 -3.58
C VAL A 213 -0.21 18.59 -5.07
N THR A 214 0.06 17.34 -5.37
CA THR A 214 -0.08 16.80 -6.72
C THR A 214 -0.97 15.56 -6.68
N ASN A 215 -1.75 15.38 -7.72
CA ASN A 215 -2.61 14.22 -7.85
C ASN A 215 -1.91 13.09 -8.61
N THR A 216 -0.80 12.59 -8.07
CA THR A 216 0.02 11.57 -8.71
C THR A 216 -0.32 10.14 -8.32
N ARG A 217 -1.23 9.95 -7.37
CA ARG A 217 -1.63 8.61 -6.92
C ARG A 217 -2.95 8.18 -7.54
N GLN A 218 -3.11 6.88 -7.75
CA GLN A 218 -4.37 6.20 -8.09
C GLN A 218 -4.84 6.33 -9.55
N GLY A 219 -3.94 6.32 -10.52
CA GLY A 219 -4.29 6.16 -11.93
C GLY A 219 -4.99 7.36 -12.57
N ILE A 220 -5.16 8.45 -11.83
CA ILE A 220 -5.62 9.73 -12.35
C ILE A 220 -4.42 10.66 -12.30
N GLN A 221 -3.53 10.46 -13.24
CA GLN A 221 -2.33 11.27 -13.30
C GLN A 221 -2.69 12.54 -14.07
N HIS A 222 -2.85 13.59 -13.35
CA HIS A 222 -2.92 14.92 -13.92
C HIS A 222 -1.53 15.55 -13.78
N HIS A 223 -1.03 16.12 -14.84
CA HIS A 223 0.16 16.98 -14.81
C HIS A 223 -0.14 18.28 -14.08
N THR A 224 -0.90 18.18 -12.99
CA THR A 224 -1.39 19.32 -12.24
C THR A 224 -0.75 19.34 -10.87
N ILE A 225 -0.12 20.45 -10.55
CA ILE A 225 0.40 20.76 -9.23
C ILE A 225 -0.44 21.88 -8.66
N ASN A 226 -0.93 21.70 -7.46
CA ASN A 226 -1.86 22.61 -6.83
C ASN A 226 -1.22 23.26 -5.61
N LEU A 227 -1.40 24.57 -5.47
CA LEU A 227 -1.18 25.27 -4.22
C LEU A 227 -2.44 25.13 -3.38
N GLN A 228 -2.38 24.29 -2.37
CA GLN A 228 -3.48 24.13 -1.44
C GLN A 228 -3.45 25.27 -0.44
N THR A 229 -4.53 26.03 -0.38
CA THR A 229 -4.78 27.03 0.65
C THR A 229 -5.89 26.53 1.56
N LYS A 230 -5.76 26.76 2.86
CA LYS A 230 -6.81 26.40 3.80
C LYS A 230 -8.15 27.06 3.41
N ALA A 231 -9.19 26.28 3.42
CA ALA A 231 -10.55 26.76 3.11
C ALA A 231 -11.32 27.20 4.36
N ILE A 232 -10.97 26.69 5.51
CA ILE A 232 -11.55 27.03 6.82
C ILE A 232 -10.44 27.14 7.87
N GLU A 233 -10.71 27.86 8.94
CA GLU A 233 -9.83 27.86 10.11
C GLU A 233 -9.91 26.51 10.82
N PRO A 234 -8.81 26.08 11.49
CA PRO A 234 -8.79 24.86 12.30
C PRO A 234 -9.98 24.78 13.26
N VAL A 235 -10.61 23.61 13.31
CA VAL A 235 -11.76 23.36 14.19
C VAL A 235 -11.28 22.96 15.59
N GLY A 236 -11.76 23.65 16.60
CA GLY A 236 -11.43 23.39 18.00
C GLY A 236 -9.96 23.67 18.31
N GLU A 237 -9.26 22.68 18.85
CA GLU A 237 -7.84 22.78 19.23
C GLU A 237 -6.95 21.96 18.27
N SER A 238 -7.46 21.57 17.11
CA SER A 238 -6.69 20.82 16.12
C SER A 238 -5.52 21.64 15.56
N LYS A 239 -4.44 20.95 15.21
CA LYS A 239 -3.25 21.52 14.60
C LYS A 239 -2.83 20.68 13.40
N SER A 240 -2.14 21.30 12.46
CA SER A 240 -1.52 20.54 11.38
C SER A 240 -0.45 19.57 11.91
N ASP A 241 -0.20 18.50 11.19
CA ASP A 241 0.85 17.54 11.55
C ASP A 241 2.22 18.23 11.72
N TYR A 242 2.50 19.22 10.87
CA TYR A 242 3.71 20.02 10.96
C TYR A 242 3.77 20.79 12.29
N GLU A 243 2.69 21.46 12.69
CA GLU A 243 2.64 22.24 13.94
C GLU A 243 2.77 21.34 15.17
N VAL A 244 2.12 20.17 15.17
CA VAL A 244 2.25 19.17 16.24
C VAL A 244 3.71 18.77 16.40
N VAL A 245 4.38 18.38 15.31
CA VAL A 245 5.78 17.95 15.36
C VAL A 245 6.70 19.12 15.74
N LEU A 246 6.44 20.32 15.23
CA LEU A 246 7.21 21.52 15.60
C LEU A 246 7.11 21.84 17.10
N GLU A 247 5.92 21.75 17.68
CA GLU A 247 5.74 22.00 19.12
C GLU A 247 6.49 20.97 19.97
N ILE A 248 6.49 19.71 19.56
CA ILE A 248 7.28 18.67 20.21
C ILE A 248 8.78 18.95 20.06
N ALA A 249 9.22 19.32 18.84
CA ALA A 249 10.60 19.66 18.57
C ALA A 249 11.09 20.86 19.41
N LYS A 250 10.26 21.89 19.57
CA LYS A 250 10.55 23.04 20.45
C LYS A 250 10.75 22.60 21.91
N LYS A 251 9.89 21.71 22.41
CA LYS A 251 10.02 21.17 23.79
C LYS A 251 11.28 20.32 23.97
N LEU A 252 11.77 19.70 22.91
CA LEU A 252 13.02 18.94 22.87
C LEU A 252 14.25 19.81 22.59
N GLY A 253 14.10 21.15 22.48
CA GLY A 253 15.19 22.06 22.14
C GLY A 253 15.66 21.98 20.67
N LYS A 254 14.82 21.44 19.79
CA LYS A 254 15.11 21.20 18.36
C LYS A 254 14.23 22.01 17.40
N GLY A 255 13.45 22.96 17.93
CA GLY A 255 12.49 23.73 17.13
C GLY A 255 13.12 24.46 15.93
N GLU A 256 14.21 25.20 16.18
CA GLU A 256 14.93 25.92 15.12
C GLU A 256 15.58 24.97 14.09
N GLU A 257 16.15 23.86 14.55
CA GLU A 257 16.74 22.85 13.66
C GLU A 257 15.67 22.21 12.77
N PHE A 258 14.44 22.03 13.30
CA PHE A 258 13.33 21.46 12.58
C PHE A 258 12.71 22.41 11.56
N SER A 259 12.41 23.65 11.97
CA SER A 259 11.74 24.63 11.11
C SER A 259 12.70 25.48 10.26
N GLU A 260 13.98 25.54 10.63
CA GLU A 260 14.97 26.48 10.06
C GLU A 260 14.50 27.94 10.14
N GLY A 261 13.62 28.26 11.09
CA GLY A 261 13.01 29.58 11.25
C GLY A 261 12.06 29.99 10.13
N LYS A 262 11.64 29.05 9.28
CA LYS A 262 10.80 29.30 8.11
C LYS A 262 9.31 29.23 8.42
N SER A 263 8.55 30.08 7.79
CA SER A 263 7.07 30.01 7.78
C SER A 263 6.58 28.92 6.81
N ILE A 264 5.31 28.54 6.90
CA ILE A 264 4.68 27.61 5.94
C ILE A 264 4.81 28.13 4.51
N ARG A 265 4.62 29.43 4.30
CA ARG A 265 4.79 30.04 2.98
C ARG A 265 6.23 29.93 2.45
N ASP A 266 7.23 30.16 3.28
CA ASP A 266 8.62 29.97 2.89
C ASP A 266 8.90 28.52 2.49
N LEU A 267 8.30 27.57 3.22
CA LEU A 267 8.40 26.14 2.91
C LEU A 267 7.70 25.78 1.60
N GLN A 268 6.53 26.36 1.32
CA GLN A 268 5.85 26.19 0.04
C GLN A 268 6.69 26.74 -1.13
N GLN A 269 7.27 27.92 -0.96
CA GLN A 269 8.17 28.52 -1.97
C GLN A 269 9.41 27.65 -2.20
N GLU A 270 9.98 27.09 -1.15
CA GLU A 270 11.12 26.19 -1.27
C GLU A 270 10.75 24.91 -2.04
N VAL A 271 9.57 24.32 -1.76
CA VAL A 271 9.08 23.16 -2.53
C VAL A 271 8.88 23.54 -4.00
N PHE A 272 8.29 24.70 -4.27
CA PHE A 272 8.10 25.22 -5.61
C PHE A 272 9.43 25.32 -6.38
N HIS A 273 10.47 25.90 -5.76
CA HIS A 273 11.81 26.00 -6.35
C HIS A 273 12.49 24.65 -6.49
N ASN A 274 12.39 23.77 -5.51
CA ASN A 274 12.99 22.44 -5.57
C ASN A 274 12.36 21.56 -6.68
N MET A 275 11.13 21.88 -7.08
CA MET A 275 10.45 21.25 -8.21
C MET A 275 10.74 21.94 -9.55
N GLU A 276 11.51 23.01 -9.55
CA GLU A 276 11.82 23.81 -10.75
C GLU A 276 10.55 24.32 -11.46
N LEU A 277 9.49 24.61 -10.69
CA LEU A 277 8.21 25.05 -11.24
C LEU A 277 8.30 26.44 -11.88
N GLU A 278 9.30 27.24 -11.52
CA GLU A 278 9.58 28.52 -12.15
C GLU A 278 9.85 28.42 -13.66
N ASN A 279 10.17 27.23 -14.18
CA ASN A 279 10.28 26.98 -15.61
C ASN A 279 8.93 27.02 -16.32
N PHE A 280 7.82 26.93 -15.59
CA PHE A 280 6.47 26.84 -16.14
C PHE A 280 5.55 28.00 -15.71
N ILE A 281 5.77 28.54 -14.52
CA ILE A 281 4.94 29.58 -13.93
C ILE A 281 5.73 30.40 -12.91
N SER A 282 5.47 31.72 -12.81
CA SER A 282 5.99 32.51 -11.69
C SER A 282 5.31 32.14 -10.36
N TRP A 283 5.98 32.38 -9.23
CA TRP A 283 5.34 32.16 -7.93
C TRP A 283 4.06 32.98 -7.77
N ASP A 284 4.06 34.24 -8.18
CA ASP A 284 2.92 35.15 -8.06
C ASP A 284 1.72 34.65 -8.88
N ASP A 285 1.96 34.15 -10.09
CA ASP A 285 0.91 33.56 -10.92
C ASP A 285 0.45 32.20 -10.36
N PHE A 286 1.34 31.40 -9.80
CA PHE A 286 0.98 30.15 -9.15
C PHE A 286 0.11 30.39 -7.92
N GLU A 287 0.46 31.39 -7.11
CA GLU A 287 -0.35 31.81 -5.96
C GLU A 287 -1.73 32.35 -6.40
N LYS A 288 -1.79 33.10 -7.47
CA LYS A 288 -3.02 33.64 -8.03
C LYS A 288 -3.90 32.57 -8.65
N ASN A 289 -3.31 31.66 -9.42
CA ASN A 289 -4.04 30.63 -10.14
C ASN A 289 -4.36 29.41 -9.28
N GLN A 290 -3.62 29.20 -8.19
CA GLN A 290 -3.72 28.09 -7.27
C GLN A 290 -3.32 26.72 -7.89
N TYR A 291 -2.89 26.69 -9.15
CA TYR A 291 -2.39 25.48 -9.81
C TYR A 291 -1.52 25.80 -11.02
N VAL A 292 -0.77 24.81 -11.43
CA VAL A 292 -0.09 24.77 -12.73
C VAL A 292 -0.36 23.42 -13.39
N VAL A 293 -0.59 23.43 -14.68
CA VAL A 293 -0.65 22.22 -15.51
C VAL A 293 0.65 22.09 -16.27
N LEU A 294 1.40 21.02 -16.00
CA LEU A 294 2.65 20.76 -16.69
C LEU A 294 2.37 20.21 -18.10
N PRO A 295 2.99 20.76 -19.13
CA PRO A 295 2.80 20.25 -20.48
C PRO A 295 3.38 18.84 -20.62
N THR A 296 2.78 18.02 -21.47
CA THR A 296 3.35 16.74 -21.89
C THR A 296 4.62 16.98 -22.70
N ALA A 297 5.63 16.15 -22.53
CA ALA A 297 6.83 16.20 -23.36
C ALA A 297 6.46 15.96 -24.83
N GLU A 298 7.10 16.71 -25.76
CA GLU A 298 6.77 16.63 -27.18
C GLU A 298 7.08 15.26 -27.80
N ASP A 299 8.09 14.59 -27.23
CA ASP A 299 8.61 13.28 -27.63
C ASP A 299 8.10 12.12 -26.77
N TRP A 300 6.99 12.30 -26.07
CA TRP A 300 6.47 11.29 -25.13
C TRP A 300 6.10 9.96 -25.81
N GLU A 301 5.75 9.99 -27.10
CA GLU A 301 5.42 8.79 -27.86
C GLU A 301 6.67 7.93 -28.14
N ASP A 302 7.86 8.54 -28.09
CA ASP A 302 9.13 7.85 -28.24
C ASP A 302 9.61 7.20 -26.92
N ASP A 303 8.91 7.43 -25.81
CA ASP A 303 9.24 6.84 -24.54
C ASP A 303 9.19 5.30 -24.62
N VAL A 304 10.19 4.69 -24.01
CA VAL A 304 10.34 3.24 -24.03
C VAL A 304 9.25 2.59 -23.18
N VAL A 305 8.50 1.68 -23.78
CA VAL A 305 7.42 0.95 -23.11
C VAL A 305 7.91 -0.40 -22.60
N GLY A 306 7.98 -0.52 -21.27
CA GLY A 306 8.26 -1.80 -20.60
C GLY A 306 9.54 -2.50 -21.09
N LEU A 307 9.41 -3.76 -21.50
CA LEU A 307 10.53 -4.60 -21.97
C LEU A 307 10.80 -4.48 -23.48
N ARG A 308 10.36 -3.43 -24.13
CA ARG A 308 10.56 -3.24 -25.58
C ARG A 308 12.04 -3.30 -26.00
N PRO A 309 12.99 -2.66 -25.32
CA PRO A 309 14.41 -2.78 -25.66
C PRO A 309 14.91 -4.22 -25.61
N PHE A 310 14.51 -4.99 -24.60
CA PHE A 310 14.85 -6.41 -24.50
C PHE A 310 14.25 -7.23 -25.65
N TYR A 311 12.99 -6.94 -26.03
CA TYR A 311 12.33 -7.63 -27.13
C TYR A 311 13.03 -7.35 -28.46
N GLU A 312 13.42 -6.11 -28.74
CA GLU A 312 14.05 -5.69 -29.99
C GLU A 312 15.53 -6.10 -30.09
N ASP A 313 16.27 -6.01 -28.98
CA ASP A 313 17.71 -6.35 -28.92
C ASP A 313 18.07 -6.88 -27.51
N PRO A 314 17.81 -8.15 -27.26
CA PRO A 314 18.05 -8.75 -25.93
C PRO A 314 19.54 -8.88 -25.54
N GLU A 315 20.44 -8.84 -26.53
CA GLU A 315 21.88 -8.95 -26.27
C GLU A 315 22.43 -7.65 -25.66
N ASN A 316 21.99 -6.50 -26.18
CA ASN A 316 22.43 -5.18 -25.71
C ASN A 316 21.53 -4.63 -24.59
N ASN A 317 20.32 -5.16 -24.42
CA ASN A 317 19.38 -4.75 -23.40
C ASN A 317 18.90 -5.92 -22.54
N PRO A 318 19.80 -6.62 -21.86
CA PRO A 318 19.41 -7.76 -21.01
C PRO A 318 18.53 -7.28 -19.84
N ILE A 319 17.57 -8.10 -19.46
CA ILE A 319 16.82 -7.85 -18.22
C ILE A 319 17.66 -8.19 -16.98
N PRO A 320 17.38 -7.57 -15.83
CA PRO A 320 18.20 -7.70 -14.62
C PRO A 320 17.95 -9.04 -13.90
N THR A 321 18.14 -10.16 -14.62
CA THR A 321 18.11 -11.51 -14.10
C THR A 321 19.51 -12.13 -14.22
N PRO A 322 19.84 -13.21 -13.50
CA PRO A 322 21.13 -13.89 -13.63
C PRO A 322 21.50 -14.27 -15.06
N SER A 323 20.53 -14.71 -15.85
CA SER A 323 20.73 -15.10 -17.27
C SER A 323 20.67 -13.92 -18.25
N GLY A 324 20.26 -12.73 -17.80
CA GLY A 324 19.93 -11.62 -18.69
C GLY A 324 18.63 -11.83 -19.50
N LYS A 325 17.91 -12.91 -19.23
CA LYS A 325 16.69 -13.32 -19.94
C LYS A 325 15.53 -13.53 -18.97
N LEU A 326 14.34 -13.71 -19.51
CA LEU A 326 13.19 -14.10 -18.70
C LEU A 326 13.40 -15.53 -18.17
N GLU A 327 13.41 -15.67 -16.86
CA GLU A 327 13.65 -16.96 -16.18
C GLU A 327 12.33 -17.57 -15.71
N PHE A 328 11.99 -18.74 -16.22
CA PHE A 328 10.82 -19.50 -15.77
C PHE A 328 11.12 -20.31 -14.52
N TYR A 329 12.37 -20.67 -14.30
CA TYR A 329 12.90 -21.22 -13.06
C TYR A 329 13.69 -20.15 -12.33
N SER A 330 13.36 -19.90 -11.08
CA SER A 330 14.08 -18.93 -10.26
C SER A 330 15.12 -19.61 -9.39
N GLU A 331 16.38 -19.58 -9.81
CA GLU A 331 17.51 -20.10 -9.02
C GLU A 331 17.65 -19.38 -7.67
N ARG A 332 17.21 -18.11 -7.58
CA ARG A 332 17.25 -17.35 -6.33
C ARG A 332 16.22 -17.86 -5.33
N ILE A 333 15.00 -18.14 -5.76
CA ILE A 333 13.99 -18.74 -4.89
C ILE A 333 14.46 -20.10 -4.41
N ASP A 334 14.96 -20.94 -5.30
CA ASP A 334 15.48 -22.26 -4.96
C ASP A 334 16.62 -22.18 -3.95
N LYS A 335 17.54 -21.26 -4.14
CA LYS A 335 18.68 -21.04 -3.25
C LYS A 335 18.27 -20.52 -1.87
N HIS A 336 17.35 -19.55 -1.79
CA HIS A 336 17.03 -18.87 -0.55
C HIS A 336 15.85 -19.50 0.20
N TYR A 337 14.98 -20.22 -0.50
CA TYR A 337 13.78 -20.86 0.03
C TYR A 337 13.61 -22.29 -0.49
N PRO A 338 14.62 -23.18 -0.36
CA PRO A 338 14.61 -24.50 -0.99
C PRO A 338 13.46 -25.40 -0.53
N ASP A 339 13.03 -25.22 0.71
CA ASP A 339 11.98 -26.04 1.34
C ASP A 339 10.63 -25.32 1.43
N ASP A 340 10.49 -24.13 0.81
CA ASP A 340 9.26 -23.37 0.87
C ASP A 340 8.27 -23.84 -0.19
N LEU A 341 7.24 -24.53 0.25
CA LEU A 341 6.19 -25.06 -0.63
C LEU A 341 5.28 -23.97 -1.22
N GLU A 342 5.28 -22.76 -0.63
CA GLU A 342 4.44 -21.64 -1.05
C GLU A 342 5.12 -20.74 -2.07
N ARG A 343 6.45 -20.78 -2.15
CA ARG A 343 7.28 -20.03 -3.10
C ARG A 343 8.13 -20.96 -3.95
N PRO A 344 7.51 -21.81 -4.78
CA PRO A 344 8.26 -22.75 -5.60
C PRO A 344 9.10 -22.02 -6.65
N PRO A 345 10.27 -22.56 -7.04
CA PRO A 345 11.13 -21.95 -8.07
C PRO A 345 10.47 -21.88 -9.45
N ILE A 346 9.53 -22.79 -9.72
CA ILE A 346 8.67 -22.77 -10.93
C ILE A 346 7.23 -22.50 -10.51
N PRO A 347 6.51 -21.59 -11.19
CA PRO A 347 5.08 -21.36 -10.93
C PRO A 347 4.28 -22.65 -11.00
N LYS A 348 3.47 -22.90 -9.98
CA LYS A 348 2.62 -24.08 -9.93
C LYS A 348 1.36 -23.84 -9.11
N TRP A 349 0.38 -24.68 -9.28
CA TRP A 349 -0.74 -24.74 -8.39
C TRP A 349 -0.31 -25.20 -7.00
N VAL A 350 -0.45 -24.33 -6.00
CA VAL A 350 -0.16 -24.66 -4.61
C VAL A 350 -1.43 -25.21 -3.96
N GLU A 351 -1.45 -26.52 -3.70
CA GLU A 351 -2.67 -27.20 -3.23
C GLU A 351 -2.76 -27.27 -1.72
N LYS A 352 -1.61 -27.40 -1.05
CA LYS A 352 -1.50 -27.44 0.41
C LYS A 352 -0.31 -26.64 0.85
N SER A 353 -0.45 -25.97 1.97
CA SER A 353 0.61 -25.25 2.63
C SER A 353 0.49 -25.44 4.12
N ALA A 354 1.63 -25.42 4.80
CA ALA A 354 1.68 -25.48 6.25
C ALA A 354 1.32 -24.13 6.90
N MET A 355 1.42 -23.04 6.14
CA MET A 355 1.28 -21.67 6.66
C MET A 355 -0.07 -21.03 6.35
N HIS A 356 -0.75 -21.42 5.26
CA HIS A 356 -2.00 -20.80 4.80
C HIS A 356 -3.06 -21.85 4.49
N ASP A 357 -3.53 -22.52 5.49
CA ASP A 357 -4.62 -23.49 5.37
C ASP A 357 -5.98 -22.78 5.18
N GLU A 358 -6.04 -21.87 4.21
CA GLU A 358 -7.17 -20.95 4.00
C GLU A 358 -8.05 -21.33 2.80
N ARG A 359 -7.98 -22.58 2.36
CA ARG A 359 -8.78 -23.07 1.26
C ARG A 359 -9.96 -23.89 1.76
N LEU A 360 -11.05 -23.86 1.02
CA LEU A 360 -12.20 -24.74 1.28
C LEU A 360 -11.84 -26.23 1.20
N SER A 361 -10.73 -26.60 0.59
CA SER A 361 -10.20 -27.97 0.57
C SER A 361 -9.36 -28.36 1.79
N SER A 362 -9.13 -27.42 2.70
CA SER A 362 -8.31 -27.64 3.89
C SER A 362 -9.10 -28.31 5.02
N PHE A 363 -8.38 -28.90 6.01
CA PHE A 363 -9.04 -29.40 7.23
C PHE A 363 -9.68 -28.31 8.06
N ARG A 364 -9.17 -27.07 7.98
CA ARG A 364 -9.72 -25.90 8.66
C ARG A 364 -11.13 -25.59 8.17
N SER A 365 -11.46 -25.88 6.92
CA SER A 365 -12.79 -25.68 6.36
C SER A 365 -13.87 -26.53 7.01
N ASN A 366 -13.51 -27.59 7.73
CA ASN A 366 -14.48 -28.38 8.51
C ASN A 366 -15.01 -27.59 9.71
N ALA A 367 -14.17 -26.74 10.31
CA ALA A 367 -14.56 -25.86 11.41
C ALA A 367 -15.07 -24.49 10.91
N TYR A 368 -14.49 -23.97 9.82
CA TYR A 368 -14.80 -22.67 9.22
C TYR A 368 -15.13 -22.84 7.74
N PRO A 369 -16.35 -23.30 7.40
CA PRO A 369 -16.69 -23.72 6.04
C PRO A 369 -16.99 -22.56 5.07
N LEU A 370 -17.00 -21.32 5.53
CA LEU A 370 -17.25 -20.15 4.70
C LEU A 370 -15.96 -19.44 4.36
N LEU A 371 -15.81 -19.06 3.10
CA LEU A 371 -14.71 -18.20 2.65
C LEU A 371 -15.13 -16.74 2.77
N LEU A 372 -14.50 -16.00 3.68
CA LEU A 372 -14.73 -14.58 3.84
C LEU A 372 -13.97 -13.80 2.76
N MET A 373 -14.71 -12.99 2.01
CA MET A 373 -14.14 -12.00 1.10
C MET A 373 -14.36 -10.60 1.66
N SER A 374 -13.29 -9.90 1.93
CA SER A 374 -13.31 -8.52 2.41
C SER A 374 -12.99 -7.56 1.27
N ASN A 375 -13.97 -6.81 0.83
CA ASN A 375 -13.80 -5.78 -0.17
C ASN A 375 -13.49 -4.44 0.48
N HIS A 376 -12.77 -3.55 -0.24
CA HIS A 376 -12.72 -2.15 0.15
C HIS A 376 -14.10 -1.54 0.04
N GLY A 377 -14.58 -0.99 1.15
CA GLY A 377 -15.84 -0.26 1.15
C GLY A 377 -15.73 0.98 0.26
N ARG A 378 -16.78 1.26 -0.52
CA ARG A 378 -16.81 2.40 -1.44
C ARG A 378 -16.61 3.76 -0.74
N TRP A 379 -16.99 3.83 0.51
CA TRP A 379 -17.09 5.06 1.30
C TRP A 379 -16.08 5.14 2.44
N ARG A 380 -15.14 4.22 2.47
CA ARG A 380 -14.03 4.17 3.42
C ARG A 380 -12.71 4.12 2.69
N MET A 381 -11.70 4.73 3.27
CA MET A 381 -10.33 4.52 2.87
C MET A 381 -9.72 3.46 3.80
N GLN A 382 -9.65 2.23 3.32
CA GLN A 382 -9.25 1.07 4.11
C GLN A 382 -10.24 0.84 5.26
N SER A 383 -9.88 1.07 6.51
CA SER A 383 -10.81 1.10 7.63
C SER A 383 -10.93 2.49 8.27
N GLN A 384 -10.43 3.50 7.61
CA GLN A 384 -10.54 4.89 8.05
C GLN A 384 -11.83 5.54 7.57
N CYS A 385 -12.15 6.68 8.13
CA CYS A 385 -13.36 7.47 7.86
C CYS A 385 -14.64 6.88 8.46
N ASP A 386 -14.53 5.94 9.39
CA ASP A 386 -15.68 5.35 10.06
C ASP A 386 -16.39 6.35 10.99
N ASP A 387 -15.68 7.34 11.49
CA ASP A 387 -16.26 8.39 12.34
C ASP A 387 -16.89 9.56 11.57
N ILE A 388 -16.77 9.57 10.23
CA ILE A 388 -17.40 10.57 9.39
C ILE A 388 -18.89 10.27 9.26
N THR A 389 -19.75 11.15 9.79
CA THR A 389 -21.21 10.97 9.83
C THR A 389 -21.80 10.71 8.45
N TRP A 390 -21.38 11.43 7.42
CA TRP A 390 -21.85 11.23 6.05
C TRP A 390 -21.56 9.82 5.52
N CYS A 391 -20.39 9.26 5.86
CA CYS A 391 -20.04 7.90 5.45
C CYS A 391 -20.90 6.87 6.17
N ARG A 392 -21.24 7.10 7.43
CA ARG A 392 -22.10 6.23 8.25
C ARG A 392 -23.54 6.17 7.76
N GLU A 393 -24.06 7.26 7.20
CA GLU A 393 -25.43 7.34 6.71
C GLU A 393 -25.63 6.60 5.38
N ILE A 394 -24.56 6.16 4.72
CA ILE A 394 -24.65 5.45 3.47
C ILE A 394 -24.96 3.99 3.74
N VAL A 395 -26.11 3.52 3.30
CA VAL A 395 -26.67 2.19 3.58
C VAL A 395 -25.73 1.03 3.23
N THR A 396 -24.87 1.19 2.23
CA THR A 396 -23.85 0.20 1.86
C THR A 396 -22.62 0.19 2.76
N CYS A 397 -22.49 1.16 3.66
CA CYS A 397 -21.42 1.23 4.65
C CYS A 397 -21.87 0.67 6.00
N LYS A 398 -22.99 1.20 6.49
CA LYS A 398 -23.58 0.79 7.77
C LYS A 398 -25.10 0.65 7.60
N VAL A 399 -25.64 -0.42 8.16
CA VAL A 399 -27.07 -0.68 8.18
C VAL A 399 -27.55 -0.57 9.63
N LYS A 400 -28.61 0.20 9.83
CA LYS A 400 -29.25 0.29 11.14
C LYS A 400 -30.06 -0.98 11.37
N ALA A 401 -29.68 -1.76 12.39
CA ALA A 401 -30.43 -2.96 12.76
C ALA A 401 -31.63 -2.64 13.69
N TRP A 402 -32.40 -3.67 13.97
CA TRP A 402 -33.63 -3.57 14.81
C TRP A 402 -33.36 -3.14 16.25
N ASP A 403 -32.14 -3.35 16.76
CA ASP A 403 -31.68 -2.91 18.09
C ASP A 403 -31.27 -1.43 18.14
N GLY A 404 -31.27 -0.75 16.99
CA GLY A 404 -30.95 0.67 16.84
C GLY A 404 -29.47 0.96 16.56
N TYR A 405 -28.59 -0.06 16.60
CA TYR A 405 -27.18 0.11 16.30
C TYR A 405 -26.89 0.01 14.80
N LEU A 406 -25.73 0.55 14.40
CA LEU A 406 -25.23 0.51 13.04
C LEU A 406 -24.24 -0.63 12.88
N TYR A 407 -24.51 -1.54 11.97
CA TYR A 407 -23.68 -2.71 11.67
C TYR A 407 -23.15 -2.67 10.24
N GLU A 408 -22.02 -3.32 10.02
CA GLU A 408 -21.54 -3.59 8.65
C GLU A 408 -22.41 -4.66 8.00
N PRO A 409 -22.88 -4.43 6.76
CA PRO A 409 -23.63 -5.45 6.04
C PRO A 409 -22.75 -6.64 5.68
N CYS A 410 -23.22 -7.82 5.96
CA CYS A 410 -22.60 -9.09 5.54
C CYS A 410 -23.50 -9.74 4.49
N TRP A 411 -22.94 -10.00 3.31
CA TRP A 411 -23.66 -10.72 2.25
C TRP A 411 -23.29 -12.19 2.27
N ILE A 412 -24.31 -13.05 2.37
CA ILE A 412 -24.15 -14.49 2.39
C ILE A 412 -24.98 -15.11 1.28
N HIS A 413 -24.48 -16.20 0.67
CA HIS A 413 -25.23 -16.91 -0.35
C HIS A 413 -26.53 -17.49 0.26
N PRO A 414 -27.70 -17.42 -0.43
CA PRO A 414 -28.98 -17.87 0.15
C PRO A 414 -28.97 -19.29 0.70
N GLN A 415 -28.33 -20.24 0.01
CA GLN A 415 -28.24 -21.63 0.50
C GLN A 415 -27.36 -21.74 1.77
N ASP A 416 -26.32 -20.95 1.87
CA ASP A 416 -25.46 -20.90 3.08
C ASP A 416 -26.19 -20.25 4.24
N ALA A 417 -27.02 -19.24 3.99
CA ALA A 417 -27.88 -18.61 4.98
C ALA A 417 -28.98 -19.60 5.48
N GLU A 418 -29.70 -20.24 4.57
CA GLU A 418 -30.74 -21.20 4.87
C GLU A 418 -30.20 -22.36 5.71
N SER A 419 -29.04 -22.92 5.37
CA SER A 419 -28.40 -24.02 6.11
C SER A 419 -28.01 -23.65 7.55
N ARG A 420 -28.02 -22.36 7.90
CA ARG A 420 -27.68 -21.79 9.22
C ARG A 420 -28.84 -21.09 9.90
N ASP A 421 -30.05 -21.20 9.31
CA ASP A 421 -31.27 -20.50 9.78
C ASP A 421 -31.07 -18.96 9.90
N ILE A 422 -30.26 -18.37 8.98
CA ILE A 422 -30.03 -16.94 8.91
C ILE A 422 -30.99 -16.32 7.91
N LYS A 423 -31.66 -15.24 8.31
CA LYS A 423 -32.60 -14.47 7.50
C LYS A 423 -32.04 -13.08 7.19
N ASP A 424 -32.57 -12.47 6.13
CA ASP A 424 -32.23 -11.08 5.82
C ASP A 424 -32.61 -10.15 6.98
N GLY A 425 -31.67 -9.30 7.38
CA GLY A 425 -31.81 -8.40 8.53
C GLY A 425 -31.38 -8.97 9.88
N ASP A 426 -30.96 -10.22 9.94
CA ASP A 426 -30.40 -10.80 11.17
C ASP A 426 -29.03 -10.20 11.49
N ILE A 427 -28.75 -10.06 12.78
CA ILE A 427 -27.41 -9.69 13.26
C ILE A 427 -26.61 -10.98 13.40
N VAL A 428 -25.49 -11.04 12.71
CA VAL A 428 -24.62 -12.22 12.67
C VAL A 428 -23.23 -11.90 13.23
N GLN A 429 -22.59 -12.88 13.85
CA GLN A 429 -21.19 -12.81 14.23
C GLN A 429 -20.34 -13.61 13.24
N VAL A 430 -19.38 -12.95 12.59
CA VAL A 430 -18.38 -13.61 11.77
C VAL A 430 -17.14 -13.84 12.64
N PHE A 431 -16.69 -15.08 12.73
CA PHE A 431 -15.58 -15.45 13.60
C PHE A 431 -14.73 -16.58 13.04
N ASN A 432 -13.51 -16.68 13.54
CA ASN A 432 -12.60 -17.83 13.38
C ASN A 432 -11.82 -18.02 14.70
N GLU A 433 -10.77 -18.81 14.67
CA GLU A 433 -9.91 -19.06 15.84
C GLU A 433 -8.95 -17.92 16.18
N ARG A 434 -8.89 -16.88 15.36
CA ARG A 434 -7.94 -15.75 15.51
C ARG A 434 -8.59 -14.51 16.11
#